data_80f47f62538a9cd6cf7d80e966e59b18
#
_entry.id   80f47f62538a9cd6cf7d80e966e59b18
#
_cell.length_a   1.000
_cell.length_b   1.000
_cell.length_c   1.000
_cell.angle_alpha   90.00
_cell.angle_beta   90.00
_cell.angle_gamma   90.00
#
_symmetry.space_group_name_H-M   'P 1'
#
loop_
_entity.id
_entity.type
_entity.pdbx_description
1 polymer ?
#
loop_
_entity_poly.entity_id
_entity_poly.type
_entity_poly.pdbx_seq_one_letter_code
_entity_poly.pdbx_strand_id
1 'polypeptide(L)'
;MKQIVIMPGGFHPFHAGHAALYQSAIKAFPNAEVYVAATNDTKTRPFPFAIKEKLAKLAGVAQGHFIQVKSPFKSEEITSHYNPNEDVLIFVRSEKDKTEQPKPGGTKKDGNPAYFQPWTGKNLQPFSKHAYIAYLPTVEFGPGIKSATEIRNAWPNLDDRRKTAMVMSLYPVTQKNPKLAAN
;
A
#
# COMPACT_ATOMS: atom_id res chain seq x y z
N MET A 1 -8.58 22.64 0.97
CA MET A 1 -8.60 21.28 1.52
C MET A 1 -8.02 20.31 0.49
N LYS A 2 -6.87 19.72 0.80
CA LYS A 2 -6.26 18.69 -0.03
C LYS A 2 -6.62 17.31 0.52
N GLN A 3 -6.73 16.32 -0.37
CA GLN A 3 -6.90 14.93 0.03
C GLN A 3 -5.58 14.19 -0.15
N ILE A 4 -5.17 13.51 0.91
CA ILE A 4 -3.95 12.70 0.94
C ILE A 4 -4.41 11.26 1.07
N VAL A 5 -4.07 10.43 0.09
CA VAL A 5 -4.37 9.00 0.13
C VAL A 5 -3.07 8.23 0.32
N ILE A 6 -3.06 7.35 1.32
CA ILE A 6 -1.88 6.55 1.65
C ILE A 6 -2.27 5.06 1.60
N MET A 7 -1.50 4.29 0.86
CA MET A 7 -1.58 2.83 0.84
C MET A 7 -0.45 2.29 1.71
N PRO A 8 -0.74 1.86 2.96
CA PRO A 8 0.31 1.46 3.90
C PRO A 8 0.61 -0.03 3.78
N GLY A 9 1.84 -0.43 4.08
CA GLY A 9 2.20 -1.83 4.15
C GLY A 9 3.68 -2.10 4.26
N GLY A 10 4.01 -3.39 4.36
CA GLY A 10 5.39 -3.86 4.34
C GLY A 10 5.91 -4.10 2.92
N PHE A 11 5.04 -4.59 2.04
CA PHE A 11 5.35 -4.85 0.63
C PHE A 11 6.57 -5.77 0.43
N HIS A 12 6.45 -7.00 0.82
CA HIS A 12 7.51 -8.02 0.71
C HIS A 12 7.10 -9.19 -0.20
N PRO A 13 7.16 -9.02 -1.52
CA PRO A 13 7.51 -7.83 -2.29
C PRO A 13 6.31 -6.94 -2.62
N PHE A 14 6.56 -5.77 -3.19
CA PHE A 14 5.53 -4.99 -3.88
C PHE A 14 5.25 -5.69 -5.23
N HIS A 15 4.00 -6.01 -5.50
CA HIS A 15 3.62 -6.85 -6.64
C HIS A 15 2.43 -6.30 -7.42
N ALA A 16 2.00 -7.02 -8.47
CA ALA A 16 0.92 -6.57 -9.34
C ALA A 16 -0.42 -6.35 -8.61
N GLY A 17 -0.70 -7.13 -7.56
CA GLY A 17 -1.88 -6.91 -6.71
C GLY A 17 -1.82 -5.58 -5.97
N HIS A 18 -0.66 -5.21 -5.45
CA HIS A 18 -0.44 -3.90 -4.82
C HIS A 18 -0.55 -2.77 -5.86
N ALA A 19 0.02 -2.96 -7.06
CA ALA A 19 -0.08 -1.99 -8.13
C ALA A 19 -1.54 -1.77 -8.55
N ALA A 20 -2.32 -2.83 -8.63
CA ALA A 20 -3.75 -2.74 -8.97
C ALA A 20 -4.52 -1.98 -7.89
N LEU A 21 -4.22 -2.21 -6.60
CA LEU A 21 -4.80 -1.45 -5.51
C LEU A 21 -4.43 0.03 -5.59
N TYR A 22 -3.18 0.33 -5.90
CA TYR A 22 -2.70 1.70 -6.10
C TYR A 22 -3.47 2.38 -7.25
N GLN A 23 -3.63 1.72 -8.39
CA GLN A 23 -4.39 2.26 -9.52
C GLN A 23 -5.87 2.44 -9.18
N SER A 24 -6.45 1.51 -8.42
CA SER A 24 -7.83 1.63 -7.93
C SER A 24 -7.97 2.84 -7.02
N ALA A 25 -6.99 3.10 -6.17
CA ALA A 25 -6.98 4.29 -5.30
C ALA A 25 -6.92 5.58 -6.12
N ILE A 26 -6.10 5.65 -7.15
CA ILE A 26 -6.02 6.80 -8.04
C ILE A 26 -7.39 7.06 -8.71
N LYS A 27 -8.07 6.01 -9.15
CA LYS A 27 -9.39 6.12 -9.78
C LYS A 27 -10.48 6.53 -8.78
N ALA A 28 -10.43 5.98 -7.56
CA ALA A 28 -11.42 6.27 -6.52
C ALA A 28 -11.27 7.70 -5.95
N PHE A 29 -10.05 8.23 -5.96
CA PHE A 29 -9.73 9.55 -5.40
C PHE A 29 -9.01 10.42 -6.43
N PRO A 30 -9.69 10.83 -7.52
CA PRO A 30 -9.04 11.49 -8.66
C PRO A 30 -8.43 12.85 -8.33
N ASN A 31 -8.87 13.50 -7.25
CA ASN A 31 -8.36 14.81 -6.83
C ASN A 31 -7.35 14.70 -5.68
N ALA A 32 -6.93 13.50 -5.33
CA ALA A 32 -6.02 13.26 -4.20
C ALA A 32 -4.59 12.99 -4.66
N GLU A 33 -3.63 13.30 -3.78
CA GLU A 33 -2.26 12.80 -3.91
C GLU A 33 -2.20 11.40 -3.30
N VAL A 34 -1.80 10.41 -4.10
CA VAL A 34 -1.78 9.00 -3.68
C VAL A 34 -0.34 8.54 -3.47
N TYR A 35 -0.04 8.11 -2.24
CA TYR A 35 1.28 7.64 -1.82
C TYR A 35 1.23 6.18 -1.40
N VAL A 36 2.36 5.50 -1.54
CA VAL A 36 2.60 4.19 -0.94
C VAL A 36 3.58 4.38 0.21
N ALA A 37 3.16 3.98 1.41
CA ALA A 37 3.97 4.10 2.62
C ALA A 37 4.48 2.72 3.02
N ALA A 38 5.78 2.50 2.90
CA ALA A 38 6.41 1.21 3.12
C ALA A 38 7.39 1.24 4.29
N THR A 39 7.37 0.19 5.11
CA THR A 39 8.36 0.00 6.17
C THR A 39 9.66 -0.58 5.60
N ASN A 40 10.75 -0.42 6.36
CA ASN A 40 12.04 -1.03 6.04
C ASN A 40 12.43 -2.08 7.09
N ASP A 41 11.47 -2.92 7.49
CA ASP A 41 11.72 -3.99 8.44
C ASP A 41 12.34 -5.19 7.72
N THR A 42 13.65 -5.39 7.93
CA THR A 42 14.38 -6.52 7.33
C THR A 42 14.61 -7.67 8.31
N LYS A 43 14.24 -7.54 9.59
CA LYS A 43 14.41 -8.60 10.59
C LYS A 43 13.46 -9.77 10.34
N THR A 44 12.20 -9.46 10.11
CA THR A 44 11.16 -10.47 9.89
C THR A 44 10.79 -10.61 8.42
N ARG A 45 11.27 -9.71 7.57
CA ARG A 45 10.89 -9.61 6.17
C ARG A 45 12.11 -9.37 5.29
N PRO A 46 12.31 -10.15 4.21
CA PRO A 46 13.60 -10.23 3.52
C PRO A 46 13.91 -9.11 2.53
N PHE A 47 12.94 -8.25 2.20
CA PHE A 47 13.14 -7.26 1.14
C PHE A 47 13.47 -5.88 1.71
N PRO A 48 14.70 -5.35 1.50
CA PRO A 48 15.04 -3.99 1.90
C PRO A 48 14.28 -2.96 1.08
N PHE A 49 14.15 -1.75 1.61
CA PHE A 49 13.35 -0.68 1.00
C PHE A 49 13.78 -0.37 -0.44
N ALA A 50 15.08 -0.32 -0.72
CA ALA A 50 15.57 0.00 -2.07
C ALA A 50 15.06 -0.99 -3.14
N ILE A 51 14.97 -2.28 -2.79
CA ILE A 51 14.42 -3.29 -3.70
C ILE A 51 12.91 -3.11 -3.85
N LYS A 52 12.21 -2.85 -2.77
CA LYS A 52 10.76 -2.59 -2.82
C LYS A 52 10.44 -1.38 -3.68
N GLU A 53 11.22 -0.30 -3.54
CA GLU A 53 11.05 0.90 -4.35
C GLU A 53 11.26 0.61 -5.84
N LYS A 54 12.29 -0.16 -6.18
CA LYS A 54 12.55 -0.56 -7.56
C LYS A 54 11.39 -1.36 -8.14
N LEU A 55 10.89 -2.33 -7.38
CA LEU A 55 9.74 -3.16 -7.80
C LEU A 55 8.46 -2.32 -7.94
N ALA A 56 8.24 -1.39 -7.04
CA ALA A 56 7.09 -0.49 -7.11
C ALA A 56 7.11 0.37 -8.35
N LYS A 57 8.26 0.91 -8.72
CA LYS A 57 8.43 1.68 -9.97
C LYS A 57 8.16 0.83 -11.19
N LEU A 58 8.65 -0.41 -11.22
CA LEU A 58 8.36 -1.35 -12.31
C LEU A 58 6.86 -1.67 -12.41
N ALA A 59 6.17 -1.66 -11.28
CA ALA A 59 4.74 -1.92 -11.21
C ALA A 59 3.86 -0.68 -11.48
N GLY A 60 4.46 0.49 -11.72
CA GLY A 60 3.76 1.69 -12.12
C GLY A 60 3.56 2.76 -11.05
N VAL A 61 4.17 2.64 -9.88
CA VAL A 61 4.09 3.69 -8.86
C VAL A 61 4.95 4.88 -9.30
N ALA A 62 4.36 6.08 -9.25
CA ALA A 62 5.04 7.30 -9.68
C ALA A 62 6.24 7.61 -8.79
N GLN A 63 7.27 8.23 -9.38
CA GLN A 63 8.45 8.67 -8.65
C GLN A 63 8.05 9.67 -7.55
N GLY A 64 8.62 9.51 -6.35
CA GLY A 64 8.29 10.34 -5.19
C GLY A 64 7.02 9.96 -4.46
N HIS A 65 6.30 8.93 -4.92
CA HIS A 65 5.06 8.43 -4.30
C HIS A 65 5.23 7.10 -3.57
N PHE A 66 6.42 6.53 -3.57
CA PHE A 66 6.76 5.35 -2.75
C PHE A 66 7.72 5.81 -1.66
N ILE A 67 7.24 5.89 -0.42
CA ILE A 67 7.94 6.56 0.68
C ILE A 67 8.24 5.57 1.81
N GLN A 68 9.47 5.57 2.29
CA GLN A 68 9.83 4.82 3.48
C GLN A 68 9.29 5.52 4.72
N VAL A 69 8.59 4.76 5.58
CA VAL A 69 8.01 5.29 6.82
C VAL A 69 8.34 4.37 7.99
N LYS A 70 8.39 4.94 9.20
CA LYS A 70 8.58 4.17 10.43
C LYS A 70 7.30 3.47 10.84
N SER A 71 6.18 4.17 10.72
CA SER A 71 4.86 3.68 11.12
C SER A 71 3.86 3.93 9.98
N PRO A 72 3.44 2.89 9.25
CA PRO A 72 2.61 3.07 8.05
C PRO A 72 1.27 3.77 8.30
N PHE A 73 0.65 3.53 9.44
CA PHE A 73 -0.63 4.16 9.79
C PHE A 73 -0.47 5.51 10.48
N LYS A 74 0.73 6.00 10.60
CA LYS A 74 1.03 7.36 11.05
C LYS A 74 1.64 8.19 9.93
N SER A 75 2.60 7.61 9.20
CA SER A 75 3.18 8.17 7.96
C SER A 75 3.57 9.64 8.07
N GLU A 76 4.24 10.03 9.17
CA GLU A 76 4.64 11.42 9.40
C GLU A 76 5.56 11.95 8.29
N GLU A 77 6.34 11.08 7.66
CA GLU A 77 7.22 11.42 6.55
C GLU A 77 6.46 11.95 5.32
N ILE A 78 5.17 11.62 5.23
CA ILE A 78 4.27 12.13 4.19
C ILE A 78 3.45 13.30 4.72
N THR A 79 2.79 13.12 5.86
CA THR A 79 1.83 14.09 6.39
C THR A 79 2.48 15.39 6.87
N SER A 80 3.78 15.38 7.18
CA SER A 80 4.51 16.59 7.56
C SER A 80 4.53 17.69 6.48
N HIS A 81 4.24 17.31 5.23
CA HIS A 81 4.17 18.27 4.11
C HIS A 81 2.78 18.86 3.92
N TYR A 82 1.83 18.55 4.78
CA TYR A 82 0.43 18.95 4.67
C TYR A 82 -0.06 19.62 5.95
N ASN A 83 -1.19 20.32 5.85
CA ASN A 83 -1.76 21.05 6.98
C ASN A 83 -2.73 20.15 7.77
N PRO A 84 -2.40 19.79 9.04
CA PRO A 84 -3.24 18.90 9.84
C PRO A 84 -4.62 19.50 10.18
N ASN A 85 -4.78 20.81 10.07
CA ASN A 85 -6.04 21.50 10.38
C ASN A 85 -6.91 21.75 9.15
N GLU A 86 -6.42 21.42 7.95
CA GLU A 86 -7.16 21.66 6.70
C GLU A 86 -7.26 20.44 5.81
N ASP A 87 -6.23 19.60 5.77
CA ASP A 87 -6.14 18.52 4.79
C ASP A 87 -6.72 17.21 5.33
N VAL A 88 -7.29 16.41 4.43
CA VAL A 88 -7.95 15.13 4.76
C VAL A 88 -7.00 13.97 4.47
N LEU A 89 -6.89 13.05 5.42
CA LEU A 89 -6.03 11.87 5.32
C LEU A 89 -6.87 10.60 5.20
N ILE A 90 -6.62 9.82 4.15
CA ILE A 90 -7.33 8.58 3.86
C ILE A 90 -6.31 7.46 3.67
N PHE A 91 -6.45 6.39 4.46
CA PHE A 91 -5.67 5.16 4.27
C PHE A 91 -6.48 4.17 3.45
N VAL A 92 -5.89 3.65 2.39
CA VAL A 92 -6.53 2.68 1.50
C VAL A 92 -5.98 1.28 1.80
N ARG A 93 -6.88 0.34 2.04
CA ARG A 93 -6.54 -1.07 2.27
C ARG A 93 -7.36 -1.97 1.35
N SER A 94 -6.86 -3.18 1.11
CA SER A 94 -7.63 -4.21 0.43
C SER A 94 -8.75 -4.73 1.34
N GLU A 95 -9.88 -5.13 0.76
CA GLU A 95 -10.99 -5.71 1.51
C GLU A 95 -10.58 -6.97 2.30
N LYS A 96 -9.59 -7.72 1.84
CA LYS A 96 -9.07 -8.89 2.57
C LYS A 96 -8.50 -8.52 3.95
N ASP A 97 -8.14 -7.26 4.16
CA ASP A 97 -7.53 -6.78 5.40
C ASP A 97 -8.54 -6.17 6.38
N LYS A 98 -9.84 -6.30 6.12
CA LYS A 98 -10.90 -5.73 6.98
C LYS A 98 -10.85 -6.20 8.44
N THR A 99 -10.34 -7.40 8.67
CA THR A 99 -10.24 -7.98 10.02
C THR A 99 -8.94 -7.59 10.73
N GLU A 100 -8.00 -6.97 10.03
CA GLU A 100 -6.70 -6.58 10.59
C GLU A 100 -6.72 -5.17 11.17
N GLN A 101 -5.98 -4.97 12.25
CA GLN A 101 -5.83 -3.65 12.86
C GLN A 101 -4.91 -2.74 12.02
N PRO A 102 -5.10 -1.41 12.06
CA PRO A 102 -6.21 -0.72 12.72
C PRO A 102 -7.53 -0.87 11.97
N LYS A 103 -8.63 -0.93 12.71
CA LYS A 103 -9.98 -0.97 12.15
C LYS A 103 -10.63 0.40 12.27
N PRO A 104 -11.41 0.85 11.27
CA PRO A 104 -12.12 2.13 11.39
C PRO A 104 -13.33 2.04 12.28
N GLY A 105 -13.68 3.16 12.89
CA GLY A 105 -14.86 3.29 13.72
C GLY A 105 -14.61 3.02 15.21
N GLY A 106 -15.69 3.04 15.97
CA GLY A 106 -15.63 2.89 17.41
C GLY A 106 -15.37 4.21 18.13
N THR A 107 -15.19 4.09 19.45
CA THR A 107 -14.98 5.24 20.33
C THR A 107 -13.76 5.04 21.19
N LYS A 108 -13.18 6.17 21.63
CA LYS A 108 -12.09 6.18 22.62
C LYS A 108 -12.67 5.96 24.03
N LYS A 109 -11.78 5.76 25.01
CA LYS A 109 -12.17 5.61 26.42
C LYS A 109 -12.96 6.79 26.96
N ASP A 110 -12.73 7.99 26.44
CA ASP A 110 -13.42 9.23 26.81
C ASP A 110 -14.79 9.41 26.13
N GLY A 111 -15.24 8.43 25.33
CA GLY A 111 -16.50 8.48 24.62
C GLY A 111 -16.49 9.22 23.29
N ASN A 112 -15.38 9.88 22.93
CA ASN A 112 -15.21 10.53 21.64
C ASN A 112 -14.95 9.51 20.52
N PRO A 113 -15.29 9.84 19.25
CA PRO A 113 -14.98 8.95 18.13
C PRO A 113 -13.50 8.61 18.05
N ALA A 114 -13.17 7.37 17.70
CA ALA A 114 -11.80 6.95 17.49
C ALA A 114 -11.16 7.75 16.34
N TYR A 115 -9.82 7.82 16.34
CA TYR A 115 -9.11 8.59 15.32
C TYR A 115 -9.40 8.09 13.91
N PHE A 116 -9.35 6.78 13.69
CA PHE A 116 -9.67 6.18 12.39
C PHE A 116 -11.18 5.97 12.26
N GLN A 117 -11.76 6.58 11.24
CA GLN A 117 -13.19 6.47 10.92
C GLN A 117 -13.35 5.86 9.53
N PRO A 118 -14.49 5.19 9.24
CA PRO A 118 -14.74 4.67 7.90
C PRO A 118 -14.92 5.82 6.91
N TRP A 119 -14.33 5.69 5.73
CA TRP A 119 -14.50 6.70 4.69
C TRP A 119 -15.87 6.55 4.03
N THR A 120 -16.64 7.62 4.04
CA THR A 120 -17.99 7.66 3.44
C THR A 120 -18.10 8.71 2.34
N GLY A 121 -17.07 9.56 2.19
CA GLY A 121 -17.09 10.69 1.26
C GLY A 121 -17.85 11.90 1.76
N LYS A 122 -18.40 11.83 2.97
CA LYS A 122 -19.20 12.93 3.58
C LYS A 122 -18.64 13.29 4.95
N ASN A 123 -18.84 14.57 5.32
CA ASN A 123 -18.46 15.09 6.63
C ASN A 123 -16.99 14.86 6.97
N LEU A 124 -16.11 15.05 5.99
CA LEU A 124 -14.68 14.83 6.14
C LEU A 124 -14.06 15.89 7.06
N GLN A 125 -13.26 15.41 8.01
CA GLN A 125 -12.55 16.26 8.96
C GLN A 125 -11.05 16.28 8.62
N PRO A 126 -10.32 17.36 8.98
CA PRO A 126 -8.88 17.37 8.80
C PRO A 126 -8.19 16.34 9.66
N PHE A 127 -6.99 15.93 9.27
CA PHE A 127 -6.33 14.79 9.91
C PHE A 127 -5.80 15.08 11.32
N SER A 128 -5.87 16.32 11.80
CA SER A 128 -5.68 16.60 13.23
C SER A 128 -6.79 16.00 14.08
N LYS A 129 -7.97 15.75 13.51
CA LYS A 129 -9.12 15.16 14.21
C LYS A 129 -9.30 13.69 13.89
N HIS A 130 -9.35 13.35 12.62
CA HIS A 130 -9.58 11.98 12.16
C HIS A 130 -8.77 11.68 10.90
N ALA A 131 -8.39 10.41 10.74
CA ALA A 131 -8.03 9.84 9.46
C ALA A 131 -9.09 8.82 9.09
N TYR A 132 -9.23 8.54 7.80
CA TYR A 132 -10.25 7.62 7.30
C TYR A 132 -9.61 6.37 6.72
N ILE A 133 -10.31 5.25 6.79
CA ILE A 133 -9.88 4.01 6.16
C ILE A 133 -10.92 3.64 5.09
N ALA A 134 -10.45 3.49 3.86
CA ALA A 134 -11.25 3.03 2.74
C ALA A 134 -10.78 1.64 2.31
N TYR A 135 -11.71 0.71 2.15
CA TYR A 135 -11.41 -0.63 1.67
C TYR A 135 -11.79 -0.74 0.20
N LEU A 136 -10.85 -1.16 -0.62
CA LEU A 136 -11.05 -1.37 -2.06
C LEU A 136 -11.04 -2.88 -2.37
N PRO A 137 -11.70 -3.30 -3.48
CA PRO A 137 -11.75 -4.71 -3.84
C PRO A 137 -10.37 -5.34 -3.97
N THR A 138 -10.24 -6.56 -3.48
CA THR A 138 -9.01 -7.35 -3.61
C THR A 138 -8.83 -7.81 -5.04
N VAL A 139 -7.63 -7.64 -5.58
CA VAL A 139 -7.27 -8.10 -6.93
C VAL A 139 -6.33 -9.30 -6.82
N GLU A 140 -6.66 -10.38 -7.53
CA GLU A 140 -5.80 -11.56 -7.61
C GLU A 140 -4.65 -11.30 -8.59
N PHE A 141 -3.50 -11.88 -8.30
CA PHE A 141 -2.32 -11.80 -9.15
C PHE A 141 -1.61 -13.15 -9.18
N GLY A 142 -1.11 -13.51 -10.36
CA GLY A 142 -0.49 -14.80 -10.57
C GLY A 142 -1.48 -15.95 -10.39
N PRO A 143 -1.11 -17.18 -10.70
CA PRO A 143 -1.99 -18.35 -10.54
C PRO A 143 -2.18 -18.69 -9.06
N GLY A 144 -3.32 -18.30 -8.49
CA GLY A 144 -3.70 -18.64 -7.13
C GLY A 144 -2.96 -17.87 -6.02
N ILE A 145 -2.11 -16.91 -6.36
CA ILE A 145 -1.35 -16.12 -5.39
C ILE A 145 -2.10 -14.82 -5.10
N LYS A 146 -2.42 -14.56 -3.83
CA LYS A 146 -3.20 -13.40 -3.40
C LYS A 146 -2.48 -12.49 -2.39
N SER A 147 -1.28 -12.87 -1.92
CA SER A 147 -0.59 -12.11 -0.88
C SER A 147 0.93 -12.21 -1.01
N ALA A 148 1.61 -11.20 -0.47
CA ALA A 148 3.05 -11.19 -0.36
C ALA A 148 3.58 -12.33 0.53
N THR A 149 2.79 -12.76 1.52
CA THR A 149 3.14 -13.91 2.37
C THR A 149 3.28 -15.19 1.55
N GLU A 150 2.34 -15.46 0.64
CA GLU A 150 2.41 -16.62 -0.24
C GLU A 150 3.65 -16.59 -1.14
N ILE A 151 4.00 -15.41 -1.65
CA ILE A 151 5.21 -15.22 -2.45
C ILE A 151 6.45 -15.52 -1.62
N ARG A 152 6.56 -15.00 -0.43
CA ARG A 152 7.71 -15.25 0.46
C ARG A 152 7.86 -16.71 0.81
N ASN A 153 6.75 -17.42 1.03
CA ASN A 153 6.78 -18.83 1.35
C ASN A 153 7.18 -19.71 0.17
N ALA A 154 6.78 -19.34 -1.04
CA ALA A 154 7.08 -20.09 -2.25
C ALA A 154 8.49 -19.81 -2.80
N TRP A 155 8.96 -18.57 -2.70
CA TRP A 155 10.18 -18.09 -3.38
C TRP A 155 11.45 -18.90 -3.10
N PRO A 156 11.77 -19.27 -1.85
CA PRO A 156 13.01 -20.02 -1.57
C PRO A 156 13.03 -21.41 -2.20
N ASN A 157 11.87 -21.97 -2.55
CA ASN A 157 11.73 -23.31 -3.13
C ASN A 157 11.69 -23.31 -4.66
N LEU A 158 11.83 -22.13 -5.27
CA LEU A 158 11.79 -22.01 -6.74
C LEU A 158 13.21 -21.98 -7.31
N ASP A 159 13.38 -22.62 -8.48
CA ASP A 159 14.60 -22.46 -9.27
C ASP A 159 14.57 -21.12 -10.02
N ASP A 160 15.69 -20.75 -10.68
CA ASP A 160 15.81 -19.46 -11.37
C ASP A 160 14.75 -19.28 -12.46
N ARG A 161 14.43 -20.35 -13.19
CA ARG A 161 13.40 -20.29 -14.24
C ARG A 161 12.03 -20.01 -13.67
N ARG A 162 11.66 -20.66 -12.58
CA ARG A 162 10.38 -20.47 -11.91
C ARG A 162 10.31 -19.10 -11.23
N LYS A 163 11.41 -18.64 -10.64
CA LYS A 163 11.50 -17.28 -10.08
C LYS A 163 11.29 -16.22 -11.13
N THR A 164 11.92 -16.36 -12.29
CA THR A 164 11.72 -15.44 -13.42
C THR A 164 10.26 -15.43 -13.88
N ALA A 165 9.66 -16.62 -14.03
CA ALA A 165 8.26 -16.74 -14.42
C ALA A 165 7.32 -16.09 -13.40
N MET A 166 7.60 -16.23 -12.11
CA MET A 166 6.81 -15.58 -11.05
C MET A 166 6.92 -14.06 -11.13
N VAL A 167 8.13 -13.51 -11.32
CA VAL A 167 8.32 -12.07 -11.46
C VAL A 167 7.57 -11.54 -12.68
N MET A 168 7.62 -12.24 -13.81
CA MET A 168 6.88 -11.84 -15.01
C MET A 168 5.37 -11.86 -14.79
N SER A 169 4.86 -12.79 -13.99
CA SER A 169 3.45 -12.86 -13.61
C SER A 169 3.03 -11.71 -12.68
N LEU A 170 3.88 -11.36 -11.70
CA LEU A 170 3.59 -10.33 -10.69
C LEU A 170 3.80 -8.91 -11.21
N TYR A 171 4.69 -8.74 -12.19
CA TYR A 171 5.06 -7.44 -12.76
C TYR A 171 4.96 -7.52 -14.29
N PRO A 172 3.75 -7.34 -14.85
CA PRO A 172 3.52 -7.57 -16.29
C PRO A 172 4.44 -6.80 -17.23
N VAL A 173 4.99 -5.65 -16.81
CA VAL A 173 5.95 -4.89 -17.61
C VAL A 173 7.20 -5.70 -17.96
N THR A 174 7.59 -6.66 -17.12
CA THR A 174 8.75 -7.53 -17.38
C THR A 174 8.52 -8.55 -18.50
N GLN A 175 7.28 -8.79 -18.89
CA GLN A 175 6.96 -9.67 -20.03
C GLN A 175 7.43 -9.09 -21.36
N LYS A 176 7.55 -7.76 -21.47
CA LYS A 176 8.10 -7.08 -22.64
C LYS A 176 9.62 -7.05 -22.65
N ASN A 177 10.25 -7.24 -21.50
CA ASN A 177 11.70 -7.26 -21.36
C ASN A 177 12.09 -8.28 -20.27
N PRO A 178 12.27 -9.58 -20.63
CA PRO A 178 12.57 -10.64 -19.67
C PRO A 178 13.86 -10.42 -18.86
N LYS A 179 14.81 -9.63 -19.36
CA LYS A 179 16.03 -9.31 -18.61
C LYS A 179 15.75 -8.55 -17.31
N LEU A 180 14.68 -7.77 -17.27
CA LEU A 180 14.26 -7.08 -16.04
C LEU A 180 13.83 -8.07 -14.95
N ALA A 181 13.19 -9.18 -15.34
CA ALA A 181 12.75 -10.19 -14.38
C ALA A 181 13.92 -10.99 -13.80
N ALA A 182 14.98 -11.22 -14.58
CA ALA A 182 16.15 -11.97 -14.15
C ALA A 182 17.07 -11.17 -13.22
N ASN A 183 17.03 -9.86 -13.29
CA ASN A 183 17.78 -8.96 -12.42
C ASN A 183 16.97 -8.62 -11.17
#